data_9c22d92f8c97fd35c5b4eeea9f36f1e7
#
_entry.id   9c22d92f8c97fd35c5b4eeea9f36f1e7
#
_cell.length_a   1.000
_cell.length_b   1.000
_cell.length_c   1.000
_cell.angle_alpha   90.00
_cell.angle_beta   90.00
_cell.angle_gamma   90.00
#
_symmetry.space_group_name_H-M   'P 1'
#
loop_
_entity.id
_entity.type
_entity.pdbx_description
1 polymer ?
#
loop_
_entity_poly.entity_id
_entity_poly.type
_entity_poly.pdbx_seq_one_letter_code
_entity_poly.pdbx_strand_id
1 'polypeptide(L)'
;MGNPKAFLNIPRQEAGYRPIHERISDFGEVEQTLNSSERKLQASRCMDCGVPFCHWACPLGNRPPEFQDALSNGKWREAYEILTRTNDFPEFTGRVCPALCEKSCVLKLSIDSPVTIREDEAAIIEAAFREGYITAKQYKRNGLKVAVIGSGPAGLAAANQLNRRGYQVTVFEKDEYIGGLLRFGIPNFKLHKPVIDRRLKIMEDEGICFKTNSTIDLEHLPEGFDAYAICTGTPEARNLNIPGRELRGIHFAMEILAQQNRVLAGQTFSDEERITAKNKKVLVIGGGDTGSDCIGTANRQGAISVCQIEIMPKPPVGHNPATPWPQWPVVLKTSSSHEEGCTRRWSLTSNRFLGTEDGRVCGVEVEEVEWIPAADGGRPQMRPTGKKEIIEADLVLLAMGFLKPQLPGLPQNAVVAGDAATGPSLVVKCIAAGRRAAAEIDAMLQKGSH
;
A
#
# COMPACT_ATOMS: atom_id res chain seq x y z
N MET A 1 -31.11 7.91 9.47
CA MET A 1 -30.12 7.91 10.58
C MET A 1 -30.03 6.50 11.12
N GLY A 2 -28.82 5.96 11.19
CA GLY A 2 -28.58 4.64 11.78
C GLY A 2 -28.99 4.58 13.25
N ASN A 3 -28.92 3.41 13.85
CA ASN A 3 -29.18 3.24 15.27
C ASN A 3 -27.89 3.54 16.07
N PRO A 4 -27.73 4.72 16.71
CA PRO A 4 -26.49 5.09 17.40
C PRO A 4 -26.15 4.20 18.60
N LYS A 5 -27.05 3.30 18.99
CA LYS A 5 -26.87 2.32 20.08
C LYS A 5 -26.66 0.88 19.57
N ALA A 6 -26.64 0.65 18.25
CA ALA A 6 -26.54 -0.70 17.69
C ALA A 6 -25.26 -1.42 18.14
N PHE A 7 -24.15 -0.71 18.29
CA PHE A 7 -22.88 -1.27 18.76
C PHE A 7 -22.93 -1.89 20.16
N LEU A 8 -23.92 -1.53 20.99
CA LEU A 8 -24.12 -2.13 22.33
C LEU A 8 -24.61 -3.59 22.24
N ASN A 9 -25.31 -3.93 21.17
CA ASN A 9 -25.95 -5.23 21.00
C ASN A 9 -25.34 -6.06 19.86
N ILE A 10 -24.56 -5.43 18.97
CA ILE A 10 -23.95 -6.06 17.81
C ILE A 10 -22.44 -6.04 18.00
N PRO A 11 -21.79 -7.18 18.29
CA PRO A 11 -20.33 -7.24 18.38
C PRO A 11 -19.68 -6.97 17.04
N ARG A 12 -18.41 -6.48 17.04
CA ARG A 12 -17.59 -6.39 15.83
C ARG A 12 -17.33 -7.80 15.29
N GLN A 13 -17.63 -8.00 14.03
CA GLN A 13 -17.34 -9.21 13.28
C GLN A 13 -16.54 -8.84 12.03
N GLU A 14 -15.34 -9.36 11.92
CA GLU A 14 -14.53 -9.28 10.69
C GLU A 14 -14.79 -10.52 9.83
N ALA A 15 -14.64 -10.38 8.53
CA ALA A 15 -14.77 -11.53 7.63
C ALA A 15 -13.63 -12.55 7.81
N GLY A 16 -12.48 -12.08 8.28
CA GLY A 16 -11.30 -12.91 8.50
C GLY A 16 -10.58 -13.32 7.23
N TYR A 17 -9.76 -14.33 7.36
CA TYR A 17 -8.91 -14.85 6.28
C TYR A 17 -9.25 -16.29 5.97
N ARG A 18 -8.92 -16.74 4.77
CA ARG A 18 -8.90 -18.16 4.41
C ARG A 18 -8.00 -18.94 5.37
N PRO A 19 -8.32 -20.24 5.68
CA PRO A 19 -7.48 -21.07 6.54
C PRO A 19 -6.01 -21.09 6.04
N ILE A 20 -5.06 -21.09 6.98
CA ILE A 20 -3.63 -20.98 6.66
C ILE A 20 -3.18 -22.05 5.66
N HIS A 21 -3.56 -23.32 5.89
CA HIS A 21 -3.17 -24.44 5.05
C HIS A 21 -3.70 -24.33 3.60
N GLU A 22 -4.79 -23.62 3.39
CA GLU A 22 -5.33 -23.35 2.05
C GLU A 22 -4.61 -22.16 1.40
N ARG A 23 -4.54 -21.03 2.13
CA ARG A 23 -4.06 -19.76 1.56
C ARG A 23 -2.57 -19.75 1.24
N ILE A 24 -1.75 -20.60 1.90
CA ILE A 24 -0.32 -20.75 1.58
C ILE A 24 -0.04 -21.59 0.34
N SER A 25 -1.04 -22.34 -0.17
CA SER A 25 -0.89 -23.20 -1.34
C SER A 25 -1.04 -22.46 -2.67
N ASP A 26 -1.55 -21.20 -2.64
CA ASP A 26 -1.78 -20.39 -3.81
C ASP A 26 -1.45 -18.90 -3.57
N PHE A 27 -1.60 -18.08 -4.61
CA PHE A 27 -1.43 -16.61 -4.55
C PHE A 27 -2.77 -15.86 -4.69
N GLY A 28 -3.91 -16.52 -4.47
CA GLY A 28 -5.24 -15.88 -4.44
C GLY A 28 -5.44 -15.00 -3.23
N GLU A 29 -6.42 -14.08 -3.28
CA GLU A 29 -6.73 -13.18 -2.16
C GLU A 29 -7.00 -13.96 -0.88
N VAL A 30 -6.43 -13.51 0.22
CA VAL A 30 -6.53 -14.17 1.52
C VAL A 30 -7.74 -13.69 2.33
N GLU A 31 -8.17 -12.45 2.13
CA GLU A 31 -9.32 -11.89 2.85
C GLU A 31 -10.62 -12.52 2.36
N GLN A 32 -11.50 -12.83 3.31
CA GLN A 32 -12.86 -13.26 3.06
C GLN A 32 -13.81 -12.06 3.10
N THR A 33 -15.07 -12.26 2.76
CA THR A 33 -16.09 -11.22 2.83
C THR A 33 -17.32 -11.74 3.57
N LEU A 34 -17.93 -10.89 4.35
CA LEU A 34 -19.22 -11.16 4.96
C LEU A 34 -20.33 -11.11 3.91
N ASN A 35 -21.42 -11.86 4.14
CA ASN A 35 -22.60 -11.75 3.29
C ASN A 35 -23.31 -10.39 3.47
N SER A 36 -24.27 -10.08 2.58
CA SER A 36 -24.97 -8.79 2.58
C SER A 36 -25.69 -8.48 3.89
N SER A 37 -26.25 -9.48 4.57
CA SER A 37 -26.99 -9.28 5.82
C SER A 37 -26.04 -8.99 6.97
N GLU A 38 -24.97 -9.75 7.10
CA GLU A 38 -23.91 -9.54 8.08
C GLU A 38 -23.24 -8.17 7.88
N ARG A 39 -22.97 -7.80 6.61
CA ARG A 39 -22.36 -6.52 6.27
C ARG A 39 -23.24 -5.34 6.69
N LYS A 40 -24.56 -5.40 6.47
CA LYS A 40 -25.50 -4.40 6.96
C LYS A 40 -25.51 -4.29 8.48
N LEU A 41 -25.42 -5.42 9.18
CA LEU A 41 -25.32 -5.43 10.65
C LEU A 41 -24.03 -4.75 11.12
N GLN A 42 -22.88 -5.02 10.48
CA GLN A 42 -21.63 -4.37 10.85
C GLN A 42 -21.65 -2.87 10.56
N ALA A 43 -22.22 -2.46 9.44
CA ALA A 43 -22.40 -1.05 9.10
C ALA A 43 -23.27 -0.31 10.12
N SER A 44 -24.32 -0.95 10.62
CA SER A 44 -25.23 -0.36 11.62
C SER A 44 -24.58 -0.04 12.97
N ARG A 45 -23.38 -0.57 13.23
CA ARG A 45 -22.62 -0.25 14.46
C ARG A 45 -22.09 1.18 14.48
N CYS A 46 -22.13 1.89 13.34
CA CYS A 46 -21.71 3.28 13.29
C CYS A 46 -22.64 4.16 14.14
N MET A 47 -22.05 4.94 15.06
CA MET A 47 -22.80 5.83 15.95
C MET A 47 -23.27 7.13 15.28
N ASP A 48 -22.88 7.39 14.04
CA ASP A 48 -23.15 8.66 13.35
C ASP A 48 -22.69 9.87 14.18
N CYS A 49 -21.39 9.91 14.51
CA CYS A 49 -20.80 10.92 15.39
C CYS A 49 -20.92 12.33 14.79
N GLY A 50 -21.38 13.30 15.57
CA GLY A 50 -21.41 14.71 15.18
C GLY A 50 -20.01 15.30 14.92
N VAL A 51 -18.96 14.71 15.53
CA VAL A 51 -17.55 14.99 15.24
C VAL A 51 -16.87 13.68 14.84
N PRO A 52 -16.88 13.32 13.55
CA PRO A 52 -16.40 12.03 13.09
C PRO A 52 -14.89 12.01 12.92
N PHE A 53 -14.15 11.51 13.89
CA PHE A 53 -12.69 11.37 13.83
C PHE A 53 -12.22 10.48 12.67
N CYS A 54 -13.06 9.58 12.18
CA CYS A 54 -12.81 8.78 11.00
C CYS A 54 -12.65 9.62 9.71
N HIS A 55 -13.37 10.76 9.57
CA HIS A 55 -13.16 11.71 8.48
C HIS A 55 -11.79 12.36 8.56
N TRP A 56 -11.46 12.88 9.75
CA TRP A 56 -10.20 13.57 9.98
C TRP A 56 -8.99 12.66 9.76
N ALA A 57 -9.07 11.41 10.19
CA ALA A 57 -7.97 10.47 10.07
C ALA A 57 -7.76 9.95 8.63
N CYS A 58 -8.78 10.02 7.79
CA CYS A 58 -8.68 9.57 6.40
C CYS A 58 -8.00 10.64 5.53
N PRO A 59 -6.88 10.32 4.86
CA PRO A 59 -6.21 11.27 3.95
C PRO A 59 -7.10 11.75 2.79
N LEU A 60 -8.11 10.97 2.42
CA LEU A 60 -9.10 11.30 1.39
C LEU A 60 -10.30 12.10 1.93
N GLY A 61 -10.44 12.19 3.26
CA GLY A 61 -11.63 12.77 3.87
C GLY A 61 -12.90 11.97 3.58
N ASN A 62 -12.79 10.64 3.50
CA ASN A 62 -13.95 9.77 3.34
C ASN A 62 -14.98 10.05 4.43
N ARG A 63 -16.24 9.78 4.12
CA ARG A 63 -17.39 10.02 5.00
C ARG A 63 -18.01 8.71 5.49
N PRO A 64 -17.34 8.00 6.43
CA PRO A 64 -17.84 6.72 6.93
C PRO A 64 -19.26 6.80 7.51
N PRO A 65 -19.65 7.78 8.36
CA PRO A 65 -21.01 7.80 8.89
C PRO A 65 -22.07 7.75 7.80
N GLU A 66 -21.94 8.56 6.75
CA GLU A 66 -22.93 8.67 5.68
C GLU A 66 -23.03 7.38 4.83
N PHE A 67 -21.92 6.80 4.42
CA PHE A 67 -22.00 5.55 3.65
C PHE A 67 -22.33 4.34 4.53
N GLN A 68 -22.02 4.36 5.83
CA GLN A 68 -22.43 3.31 6.76
C GLN A 68 -23.94 3.37 7.00
N ASP A 69 -24.52 4.56 7.12
CA ASP A 69 -25.98 4.70 7.22
C ASP A 69 -26.66 4.14 5.96
N ALA A 70 -26.20 4.54 4.78
CA ALA A 70 -26.75 4.02 3.52
C ALA A 70 -26.61 2.49 3.43
N LEU A 71 -25.44 1.93 3.77
CA LEU A 71 -25.16 0.49 3.73
C LEU A 71 -26.05 -0.29 4.72
N SER A 72 -26.18 0.19 5.95
CA SER A 72 -27.01 -0.44 6.99
C SER A 72 -28.49 -0.54 6.58
N ASN A 73 -28.96 0.44 5.82
CA ASN A 73 -30.31 0.47 5.24
C ASN A 73 -30.43 -0.30 3.92
N GLY A 74 -29.37 -0.99 3.47
CA GLY A 74 -29.35 -1.75 2.23
C GLY A 74 -29.30 -0.91 0.95
N LYS A 75 -28.99 0.38 1.06
CA LYS A 75 -28.90 1.32 -0.07
C LYS A 75 -27.49 1.31 -0.69
N TRP A 76 -27.12 0.18 -1.27
CA TRP A 76 -25.77 -0.07 -1.81
C TRP A 76 -25.30 0.97 -2.83
N ARG A 77 -26.20 1.39 -3.72
CA ARG A 77 -25.88 2.42 -4.74
C ARG A 77 -25.60 3.77 -4.08
N GLU A 78 -26.42 4.18 -3.12
CA GLU A 78 -26.22 5.43 -2.39
C GLU A 78 -24.88 5.40 -1.60
N ALA A 79 -24.58 4.27 -0.93
CA ALA A 79 -23.30 4.07 -0.26
C ALA A 79 -22.11 4.21 -1.21
N TYR A 80 -22.19 3.60 -2.41
CA TYR A 80 -21.19 3.72 -3.45
C TYR A 80 -21.03 5.18 -3.93
N GLU A 81 -22.10 5.89 -4.18
CA GLU A 81 -22.07 7.29 -4.64
C GLU A 81 -21.43 8.21 -3.59
N ILE A 82 -21.74 7.99 -2.30
CA ILE A 82 -21.11 8.74 -1.19
C ILE A 82 -19.61 8.45 -1.13
N LEU A 83 -19.23 7.18 -1.11
CA LEU A 83 -17.84 6.75 -1.00
C LEU A 83 -16.97 7.29 -2.14
N THR A 84 -17.46 7.23 -3.38
CA THR A 84 -16.67 7.62 -4.56
C THR A 84 -16.59 9.13 -4.80
N ARG A 85 -17.26 9.96 -4.02
CA ARG A 85 -17.06 11.43 -4.04
C ARG A 85 -15.65 11.80 -3.55
N THR A 86 -15.14 11.06 -2.60
CA THR A 86 -13.83 11.33 -1.97
C THR A 86 -12.76 10.31 -2.34
N ASN A 87 -13.12 9.08 -2.66
CA ASN A 87 -12.19 7.98 -2.99
C ASN A 87 -12.35 7.55 -4.44
N ASP A 88 -11.30 7.70 -5.25
CA ASP A 88 -11.31 7.28 -6.65
C ASP A 88 -11.25 5.76 -6.81
N PHE A 89 -10.61 5.06 -5.85
CA PHE A 89 -10.30 3.63 -5.95
C PHE A 89 -10.57 2.87 -4.64
N PRO A 90 -11.84 2.76 -4.21
CA PRO A 90 -12.18 2.02 -3.00
C PRO A 90 -11.77 0.54 -3.07
N GLU A 91 -11.70 -0.04 -4.26
CA GLU A 91 -11.23 -1.41 -4.49
C GLU A 91 -9.77 -1.62 -4.11
N PHE A 92 -8.93 -0.57 -4.17
CA PHE A 92 -7.55 -0.63 -3.72
C PHE A 92 -7.46 -0.35 -2.22
N THR A 93 -8.06 0.73 -1.73
CA THR A 93 -8.00 1.10 -0.32
C THR A 93 -8.71 0.10 0.56
N GLY A 94 -9.84 -0.46 0.14
CA GLY A 94 -10.57 -1.49 0.86
C GLY A 94 -9.75 -2.77 1.10
N ARG A 95 -8.70 -3.01 0.29
CA ARG A 95 -7.79 -4.16 0.43
C ARG A 95 -6.49 -3.84 1.15
N VAL A 96 -5.87 -2.69 0.85
CA VAL A 96 -4.49 -2.43 1.29
C VAL A 96 -4.33 -1.25 2.26
N CYS A 97 -5.38 -0.49 2.53
CA CYS A 97 -5.32 0.58 3.52
C CYS A 97 -5.22 -0.01 4.94
N PRO A 98 -4.32 0.50 5.80
CA PRO A 98 -4.24 0.05 7.18
C PRO A 98 -5.42 0.51 8.06
N ALA A 99 -6.43 1.16 7.46
CA ALA A 99 -7.65 1.64 8.11
C ALA A 99 -7.39 2.69 9.21
N LEU A 100 -6.76 3.81 8.83
CA LEU A 100 -6.54 4.95 9.74
C LEU A 100 -7.86 5.43 10.39
N CYS A 101 -8.95 5.41 9.62
CA CYS A 101 -10.30 5.74 10.08
C CYS A 101 -10.81 4.83 11.20
N GLU A 102 -10.54 3.52 11.15
CA GLU A 102 -10.91 2.57 12.20
C GLU A 102 -10.10 2.81 13.48
N LYS A 103 -8.81 3.13 13.36
CA LYS A 103 -7.96 3.43 14.53
C LYS A 103 -8.36 4.72 15.24
N SER A 104 -8.98 5.65 14.53
CA SER A 104 -9.52 6.90 15.07
C SER A 104 -11.02 6.87 15.33
N CYS A 105 -11.69 5.75 15.09
CA CYS A 105 -13.11 5.57 15.41
C CYS A 105 -13.35 5.75 16.93
N VAL A 106 -14.42 6.46 17.30
CA VAL A 106 -14.77 6.69 18.72
C VAL A 106 -15.02 5.36 19.45
N LEU A 107 -15.56 4.33 18.77
CA LEU A 107 -15.72 3.00 19.34
C LEU A 107 -14.37 2.31 19.64
N LYS A 108 -13.28 2.71 18.99
CA LYS A 108 -11.93 2.26 19.36
C LYS A 108 -11.53 2.78 20.74
N LEU A 109 -11.86 4.05 21.04
CA LEU A 109 -11.59 4.65 22.33
C LEU A 109 -12.44 4.05 23.46
N SER A 110 -13.73 3.86 23.21
CA SER A 110 -14.69 3.51 24.28
C SER A 110 -14.74 2.02 24.62
N ILE A 111 -14.69 1.16 23.61
CA ILE A 111 -14.86 -0.30 23.77
C ILE A 111 -13.83 -1.14 23.00
N ASP A 112 -12.83 -0.51 22.44
CA ASP A 112 -11.79 -1.12 21.58
C ASP A 112 -12.34 -1.97 20.42
N SER A 113 -13.50 -1.57 19.88
CA SER A 113 -14.23 -2.33 18.87
C SER A 113 -14.76 -1.39 17.77
N PRO A 114 -13.90 -0.80 16.92
CA PRO A 114 -14.29 0.15 15.88
C PRO A 114 -15.23 -0.47 14.84
N VAL A 115 -15.85 0.36 14.01
CA VAL A 115 -16.62 -0.09 12.83
C VAL A 115 -15.66 -0.71 11.80
N THR A 116 -16.13 -1.70 11.02
CA THR A 116 -15.36 -2.40 9.97
C THR A 116 -15.28 -1.57 8.68
N ILE A 117 -14.82 -0.32 8.77
CA ILE A 117 -14.92 0.67 7.69
C ILE A 117 -14.23 0.19 6.41
N ARG A 118 -13.01 -0.35 6.52
CA ARG A 118 -12.24 -0.82 5.36
C ARG A 118 -12.92 -1.98 4.61
N GLU A 119 -13.43 -2.95 5.35
CA GLU A 119 -14.15 -4.08 4.76
C GLU A 119 -15.48 -3.63 4.13
N ASP A 120 -16.14 -2.63 4.73
CA ASP A 120 -17.38 -2.06 4.21
C ASP A 120 -17.12 -1.30 2.91
N GLU A 121 -16.01 -0.53 2.81
CA GLU A 121 -15.56 0.08 1.55
C GLU A 121 -15.33 -0.97 0.46
N ALA A 122 -14.63 -2.07 0.78
CA ALA A 122 -14.41 -3.17 -0.16
C ALA A 122 -15.74 -3.80 -0.61
N ALA A 123 -16.65 -4.07 0.31
CA ALA A 123 -17.96 -4.66 0.00
C ALA A 123 -18.82 -3.74 -0.89
N ILE A 124 -18.83 -2.43 -0.61
CA ILE A 124 -19.58 -1.43 -1.40
C ILE A 124 -19.07 -1.39 -2.83
N ILE A 125 -17.76 -1.32 -3.03
CA ILE A 125 -17.21 -1.22 -4.39
C ILE A 125 -17.35 -2.53 -5.16
N GLU A 126 -17.20 -3.69 -4.53
CA GLU A 126 -17.43 -4.98 -5.18
C GLU A 126 -18.89 -5.16 -5.58
N ALA A 127 -19.82 -4.73 -4.73
CA ALA A 127 -21.24 -4.69 -5.09
C ALA A 127 -21.48 -3.76 -6.29
N ALA A 128 -20.84 -2.59 -6.32
CA ALA A 128 -21.00 -1.63 -7.41
C ALA A 128 -20.52 -2.17 -8.77
N PHE A 129 -19.41 -2.92 -8.79
CA PHE A 129 -18.95 -3.62 -10.00
C PHE A 129 -19.91 -4.74 -10.40
N ARG A 130 -20.31 -5.58 -9.47
CA ARG A 130 -21.20 -6.72 -9.72
C ARG A 130 -22.58 -6.29 -10.23
N GLU A 131 -23.16 -5.25 -9.65
CA GLU A 131 -24.49 -4.73 -9.99
C GLU A 131 -24.45 -3.71 -11.16
N GLY A 132 -23.27 -3.45 -11.75
CA GLY A 132 -23.14 -2.56 -12.90
C GLY A 132 -23.38 -1.06 -12.58
N TYR A 133 -23.15 -0.61 -11.35
CA TYR A 133 -23.26 0.83 -11.01
C TYR A 133 -22.13 1.63 -11.63
N ILE A 134 -21.00 0.98 -11.90
CA ILE A 134 -19.81 1.62 -12.47
C ILE A 134 -19.85 1.47 -13.99
N THR A 135 -20.01 2.59 -14.65
CA THR A 135 -19.99 2.68 -16.11
C THR A 135 -19.06 3.79 -16.56
N ALA A 136 -18.39 3.60 -17.69
CA ALA A 136 -17.55 4.62 -18.29
C ALA A 136 -18.38 5.85 -18.66
N LYS A 137 -17.90 7.03 -18.29
CA LYS A 137 -18.54 8.32 -18.54
C LYS A 137 -17.78 9.09 -19.61
N GLN A 138 -18.50 9.73 -20.51
CA GLN A 138 -17.89 10.63 -21.47
C GLN A 138 -17.87 12.05 -20.90
N TYR A 139 -16.70 12.65 -20.87
CA TYR A 139 -16.50 14.01 -20.36
C TYR A 139 -16.29 15.00 -21.53
N LYS A 140 -16.92 16.17 -21.45
CA LYS A 140 -16.71 17.25 -22.43
C LYS A 140 -15.24 17.70 -22.37
N ARG A 141 -14.54 17.62 -23.49
CA ARG A 141 -13.12 18.01 -23.56
C ARG A 141 -12.98 19.53 -23.62
N ASN A 142 -11.96 20.04 -22.86
CA ASN A 142 -11.63 21.47 -22.83
C ASN A 142 -10.51 21.85 -23.82
N GLY A 143 -9.96 20.87 -24.57
CA GLY A 143 -8.90 21.07 -25.55
C GLY A 143 -7.47 21.01 -25.00
N LEU A 144 -7.29 21.07 -23.68
CA LEU A 144 -5.97 21.03 -23.04
C LEU A 144 -5.51 19.59 -22.76
N LYS A 145 -4.19 19.39 -22.84
CA LYS A 145 -3.53 18.08 -22.71
C LYS A 145 -2.64 18.03 -21.46
N VAL A 146 -2.77 16.98 -20.67
CA VAL A 146 -1.93 16.79 -19.48
C VAL A 146 -1.21 15.44 -19.56
N ALA A 147 0.10 15.47 -19.34
CA ALA A 147 0.92 14.27 -19.19
C ALA A 147 0.99 13.88 -17.70
N VAL A 148 0.79 12.62 -17.41
CA VAL A 148 1.00 12.02 -16.08
C VAL A 148 2.17 11.06 -16.18
N ILE A 149 3.23 11.31 -15.44
CA ILE A 149 4.46 10.50 -15.48
C ILE A 149 4.45 9.54 -14.27
N GLY A 150 4.24 8.28 -14.55
CA GLY A 150 4.07 7.20 -13.57
C GLY A 150 2.60 6.85 -13.34
N SER A 151 2.30 5.56 -13.33
CA SER A 151 0.96 4.98 -13.21
C SER A 151 0.65 4.38 -11.85
N GLY A 152 1.43 4.70 -10.81
CA GLY A 152 1.11 4.32 -9.44
C GLY A 152 -0.18 4.98 -8.92
N PRO A 153 -0.59 4.72 -7.67
CA PRO A 153 -1.86 5.21 -7.14
C PRO A 153 -2.02 6.74 -7.21
N ALA A 154 -0.92 7.51 -7.12
CA ALA A 154 -0.96 8.96 -7.28
C ALA A 154 -1.22 9.36 -8.74
N GLY A 155 -0.54 8.72 -9.70
CA GLY A 155 -0.72 8.99 -11.13
C GLY A 155 -2.12 8.60 -11.62
N LEU A 156 -2.61 7.43 -11.22
CA LEU A 156 -3.98 7.01 -11.55
C LEU A 156 -5.03 7.98 -11.00
N ALA A 157 -4.85 8.46 -9.75
CA ALA A 157 -5.78 9.41 -9.14
C ALA A 157 -5.72 10.79 -9.84
N ALA A 158 -4.52 11.28 -10.18
CA ALA A 158 -4.35 12.50 -10.94
C ALA A 158 -5.01 12.39 -12.32
N ALA A 159 -4.74 11.30 -13.04
CA ALA A 159 -5.32 11.04 -14.37
C ALA A 159 -6.84 10.98 -14.34
N ASN A 160 -7.42 10.25 -13.37
CA ASN A 160 -8.86 10.14 -13.20
C ASN A 160 -9.51 11.50 -12.93
N GLN A 161 -8.94 12.29 -12.03
CA GLN A 161 -9.45 13.61 -11.66
C GLN A 161 -9.32 14.64 -12.77
N LEU A 162 -8.23 14.64 -13.53
CA LEU A 162 -8.02 15.51 -14.69
C LEU A 162 -8.97 15.14 -15.84
N ASN A 163 -9.11 13.85 -16.13
CA ASN A 163 -10.03 13.36 -17.15
C ASN A 163 -11.48 13.79 -16.87
N ARG A 164 -11.93 13.69 -15.62
CA ARG A 164 -13.27 14.15 -15.18
C ARG A 164 -13.48 15.65 -15.35
N ARG A 165 -12.41 16.45 -15.34
CA ARG A 165 -12.44 17.91 -15.61
C ARG A 165 -12.35 18.26 -17.10
N GLY A 166 -12.29 17.25 -17.96
CA GLY A 166 -12.29 17.44 -19.42
C GLY A 166 -10.93 17.55 -20.08
N TYR A 167 -9.83 17.37 -19.34
CA TYR A 167 -8.49 17.31 -19.93
C TYR A 167 -8.28 16.06 -20.76
N GLN A 168 -7.47 16.17 -21.80
CA GLN A 168 -6.95 15.00 -22.54
C GLN A 168 -5.73 14.47 -21.77
N VAL A 169 -5.87 13.31 -21.16
CA VAL A 169 -4.83 12.77 -20.26
C VAL A 169 -4.09 11.63 -20.92
N THR A 170 -2.76 11.72 -20.93
CA THR A 170 -1.87 10.60 -21.28
C THR A 170 -1.02 10.24 -20.06
N VAL A 171 -1.07 8.97 -19.67
CA VAL A 171 -0.27 8.41 -18.59
C VAL A 171 0.90 7.63 -19.20
N PHE A 172 2.13 8.00 -18.83
CA PHE A 172 3.33 7.31 -19.24
C PHE A 172 3.84 6.41 -18.11
N GLU A 173 4.06 5.15 -18.42
CA GLU A 173 4.57 4.15 -17.49
C GLU A 173 5.80 3.47 -18.08
N LYS A 174 6.86 3.39 -17.29
CA LYS A 174 8.12 2.76 -17.69
C LYS A 174 8.03 1.25 -17.84
N ASP A 175 7.19 0.62 -16.99
CA ASP A 175 7.00 -0.83 -16.96
C ASP A 175 5.95 -1.28 -18.00
N GLU A 176 5.88 -2.58 -18.22
CA GLU A 176 5.01 -3.23 -19.20
C GLU A 176 3.53 -3.20 -18.82
N TYR A 177 3.20 -2.99 -17.54
CA TYR A 177 1.82 -2.91 -17.03
C TYR A 177 1.62 -1.65 -16.19
N ILE A 178 0.40 -1.12 -16.27
CA ILE A 178 -0.07 0.02 -15.47
C ILE A 178 -0.33 -0.40 -14.03
N GLY A 179 0.00 0.49 -13.07
CA GLY A 179 -0.35 0.32 -11.66
C GLY A 179 0.80 0.55 -10.68
N GLY A 180 2.04 0.66 -11.15
CA GLY A 180 3.21 0.86 -10.30
C GLY A 180 3.29 -0.19 -9.18
N LEU A 181 3.46 0.23 -7.90
CA LEU A 181 3.55 -0.70 -6.78
C LEU A 181 2.24 -1.47 -6.48
N LEU A 182 1.07 -1.01 -6.90
CA LEU A 182 -0.16 -1.81 -6.85
C LEU A 182 -0.02 -3.09 -7.69
N ARG A 183 0.65 -2.97 -8.84
CA ARG A 183 0.87 -4.07 -9.79
C ARG A 183 2.05 -4.94 -9.38
N PHE A 184 3.20 -4.32 -9.13
CA PHE A 184 4.47 -5.03 -8.99
C PHE A 184 4.93 -5.18 -7.53
N GLY A 185 4.53 -4.28 -6.62
CA GLY A 185 4.97 -4.30 -5.23
C GLY A 185 4.07 -5.13 -4.34
N ILE A 186 2.78 -4.86 -4.36
CA ILE A 186 1.81 -5.54 -3.51
C ILE A 186 1.57 -6.95 -4.03
N PRO A 187 1.69 -8.00 -3.18
CA PRO A 187 1.43 -9.37 -3.59
C PRO A 187 -0.01 -9.60 -4.07
N ASN A 188 -0.18 -10.54 -5.01
CA ASN A 188 -1.49 -10.88 -5.55
C ASN A 188 -2.47 -11.37 -4.47
N PHE A 189 -1.97 -12.02 -3.43
CA PHE A 189 -2.79 -12.49 -2.30
C PHE A 189 -3.33 -11.37 -1.38
N LYS A 190 -2.84 -10.11 -1.55
CA LYS A 190 -3.40 -8.90 -0.89
C LYS A 190 -4.21 -8.04 -1.85
N LEU A 191 -3.81 -7.98 -3.12
CA LEU A 191 -4.51 -7.21 -4.16
C LEU A 191 -4.47 -8.00 -5.47
N HIS A 192 -5.56 -8.67 -5.79
CA HIS A 192 -5.70 -9.46 -7.01
C HIS A 192 -5.60 -8.56 -8.24
N LYS A 193 -4.72 -8.88 -9.18
CA LYS A 193 -4.39 -8.00 -10.31
C LYS A 193 -5.57 -7.69 -11.24
N PRO A 194 -6.52 -8.60 -11.51
CA PRO A 194 -7.76 -8.29 -12.23
C PRO A 194 -8.59 -7.15 -11.63
N VAL A 195 -8.46 -6.86 -10.32
CA VAL A 195 -9.10 -5.70 -9.69
C VAL A 195 -8.55 -4.38 -10.26
N ILE A 196 -7.25 -4.36 -10.55
CA ILE A 196 -6.61 -3.20 -11.22
C ILE A 196 -7.08 -3.14 -12.67
N ASP A 197 -7.05 -4.27 -13.39
CA ASP A 197 -7.35 -4.34 -14.82
C ASP A 197 -8.77 -3.85 -15.13
N ARG A 198 -9.77 -4.28 -14.34
CA ARG A 198 -11.16 -3.82 -14.53
C ARG A 198 -11.30 -2.30 -14.31
N ARG A 199 -10.52 -1.70 -13.39
CA ARG A 199 -10.52 -0.25 -13.19
C ARG A 199 -9.86 0.48 -14.36
N LEU A 200 -8.73 -0.02 -14.82
CA LEU A 200 -8.04 0.55 -15.97
C LEU A 200 -8.92 0.54 -17.21
N LYS A 201 -9.64 -0.55 -17.44
CA LYS A 201 -10.60 -0.64 -18.57
C LYS A 201 -11.65 0.48 -18.52
N ILE A 202 -12.22 0.78 -17.35
CA ILE A 202 -13.16 1.92 -17.21
C ILE A 202 -12.45 3.25 -17.52
N MET A 203 -11.23 3.45 -17.04
CA MET A 203 -10.47 4.68 -17.28
C MET A 203 -10.11 4.86 -18.76
N GLU A 204 -9.76 3.78 -19.45
CA GLU A 204 -9.53 3.78 -20.90
C GLU A 204 -10.81 4.11 -21.68
N ASP A 205 -11.93 3.48 -21.32
CA ASP A 205 -13.23 3.73 -21.94
C ASP A 205 -13.73 5.17 -21.68
N GLU A 206 -13.28 5.81 -20.61
CA GLU A 206 -13.49 7.23 -20.32
C GLU A 206 -12.53 8.16 -21.09
N GLY A 207 -11.57 7.59 -21.84
CA GLY A 207 -10.69 8.31 -22.77
C GLY A 207 -9.33 8.71 -22.20
N ILE A 208 -8.85 8.07 -21.11
CA ILE A 208 -7.46 8.19 -20.66
C ILE A 208 -6.58 7.31 -21.55
N CYS A 209 -5.49 7.88 -22.07
CA CYS A 209 -4.51 7.14 -22.87
C CYS A 209 -3.39 6.62 -21.97
N PHE A 210 -3.16 5.31 -21.94
CA PHE A 210 -2.03 4.69 -21.23
C PHE A 210 -0.93 4.31 -22.22
N LYS A 211 0.32 4.70 -21.92
CA LYS A 211 1.54 4.34 -22.66
C LYS A 211 2.49 3.60 -21.74
N THR A 212 2.54 2.30 -21.89
CA THR A 212 3.50 1.41 -21.20
C THR A 212 4.84 1.37 -21.93
N ASN A 213 5.87 0.79 -21.29
CA ASN A 213 7.25 0.74 -21.80
C ASN A 213 7.77 2.12 -22.22
N SER A 214 7.36 3.17 -21.50
CA SER A 214 7.61 4.56 -21.83
C SER A 214 8.31 5.24 -20.66
N THR A 215 9.63 5.07 -20.57
CA THR A 215 10.46 5.78 -19.60
C THR A 215 10.62 7.23 -20.03
N ILE A 216 10.23 8.16 -19.17
CA ILE A 216 10.37 9.59 -19.41
C ILE A 216 11.55 10.13 -18.62
N ASP A 217 12.46 10.79 -19.32
CA ASP A 217 13.50 11.61 -18.72
C ASP A 217 12.87 12.90 -18.17
N LEU A 218 13.01 13.13 -16.87
CA LEU A 218 12.42 14.30 -16.21
C LEU A 218 13.13 15.61 -16.54
N GLU A 219 14.34 15.56 -17.11
CA GLU A 219 15.02 16.75 -17.65
C GLU A 219 14.49 17.12 -19.05
N HIS A 220 13.88 16.16 -19.76
CA HIS A 220 13.33 16.30 -21.10
C HIS A 220 11.90 15.78 -21.19
N LEU A 221 10.96 16.53 -20.62
CA LEU A 221 9.55 16.13 -20.62
C LEU A 221 8.97 16.10 -22.04
N PRO A 222 7.99 15.20 -22.31
CA PRO A 222 7.41 15.05 -23.64
C PRO A 222 6.71 16.34 -24.09
N GLU A 223 6.92 16.75 -25.32
CA GLU A 223 6.31 17.94 -25.89
C GLU A 223 4.82 17.80 -26.19
N GLY A 224 4.12 18.92 -26.35
CA GLY A 224 2.72 18.96 -26.75
C GLY A 224 1.72 18.77 -25.60
N PHE A 225 2.15 18.98 -24.37
CA PHE A 225 1.31 18.99 -23.17
C PHE A 225 1.33 20.36 -22.50
N ASP A 226 0.15 20.78 -22.01
CA ASP A 226 -0.03 22.06 -21.33
C ASP A 226 0.42 22.01 -19.87
N ALA A 227 0.41 20.81 -19.25
CA ALA A 227 0.91 20.59 -17.89
C ALA A 227 1.34 19.14 -17.65
N TYR A 228 2.05 18.92 -16.54
CA TYR A 228 2.62 17.64 -16.16
C TYR A 228 2.31 17.30 -14.70
N ALA A 229 1.89 16.07 -14.44
CA ALA A 229 1.81 15.49 -13.11
C ALA A 229 2.94 14.46 -12.92
N ILE A 230 3.92 14.75 -12.07
CA ILE A 230 5.07 13.88 -11.82
C ILE A 230 4.75 12.95 -10.66
N CYS A 231 4.50 11.68 -10.98
CA CYS A 231 4.02 10.65 -10.05
C CYS A 231 4.91 9.40 -10.04
N THR A 232 6.23 9.59 -10.19
CA THR A 232 7.24 8.53 -10.37
C THR A 232 7.52 7.69 -9.14
N GLY A 233 6.98 8.07 -7.98
CA GLY A 233 7.15 7.33 -6.73
C GLY A 233 8.57 7.45 -6.14
N THR A 234 8.98 6.43 -5.39
CA THR A 234 10.30 6.31 -4.75
C THR A 234 10.95 4.99 -5.19
N PRO A 235 11.62 4.97 -6.35
CA PRO A 235 12.13 3.73 -6.94
C PRO A 235 13.36 3.17 -6.20
N GLU A 236 14.12 4.01 -5.49
CA GLU A 236 15.38 3.63 -4.85
C GLU A 236 15.14 3.03 -3.46
N ALA A 237 15.52 1.74 -3.31
CA ALA A 237 15.48 1.05 -2.03
C ALA A 237 16.71 1.40 -1.17
N ARG A 238 16.52 1.43 0.15
CA ARG A 238 17.64 1.53 1.09
C ARG A 238 18.51 0.29 1.01
N ASN A 239 19.81 0.49 0.79
CA ASN A 239 20.78 -0.59 0.76
C ASN A 239 21.43 -0.76 2.14
N LEU A 240 22.00 -1.95 2.37
CA LEU A 240 22.77 -2.29 3.56
C LEU A 240 24.22 -2.52 3.13
N ASN A 241 25.04 -1.46 3.25
CA ASN A 241 26.42 -1.48 2.78
C ASN A 241 27.35 -2.06 3.88
N ILE A 242 27.29 -3.38 4.08
CA ILE A 242 28.12 -4.14 5.03
C ILE A 242 28.92 -5.21 4.25
N PRO A 243 30.01 -5.77 4.84
CA PRO A 243 30.80 -6.80 4.18
C PRO A 243 29.96 -7.99 3.72
N GLY A 244 30.24 -8.50 2.52
CA GLY A 244 29.53 -9.62 1.92
C GLY A 244 28.26 -9.24 1.16
N ARG A 245 27.95 -7.93 0.97
CA ARG A 245 26.74 -7.49 0.24
C ARG A 245 26.69 -7.99 -1.21
N GLU A 246 27.83 -8.27 -1.78
CA GLU A 246 28.02 -8.76 -3.15
C GLU A 246 27.69 -10.25 -3.33
N LEU A 247 27.47 -11.00 -2.24
CA LEU A 247 27.14 -12.42 -2.30
C LEU A 247 25.81 -12.67 -3.02
N ARG A 248 25.76 -13.75 -3.78
CA ARG A 248 24.52 -14.20 -4.45
C ARG A 248 23.49 -14.66 -3.42
N GLY A 249 22.23 -14.36 -3.66
CA GLY A 249 21.12 -14.69 -2.77
C GLY A 249 20.75 -13.55 -1.82
N ILE A 250 21.33 -12.34 -1.99
CA ILE A 250 20.93 -11.13 -1.25
C ILE A 250 20.24 -10.18 -2.23
N HIS A 251 18.95 -9.98 -2.05
CA HIS A 251 18.10 -9.22 -2.94
C HIS A 251 17.35 -8.11 -2.22
N PHE A 252 17.00 -7.05 -2.96
CA PHE A 252 15.99 -6.13 -2.47
C PHE A 252 14.61 -6.79 -2.48
N ALA A 253 13.79 -6.46 -1.48
CA ALA A 253 12.42 -6.99 -1.37
C ALA A 253 11.61 -6.81 -2.66
N MET A 254 11.77 -5.66 -3.32
CA MET A 254 11.03 -5.36 -4.55
C MET A 254 11.40 -6.27 -5.73
N GLU A 255 12.62 -6.82 -5.76
CA GLU A 255 13.04 -7.73 -6.83
C GLU A 255 12.23 -9.03 -6.80
N ILE A 256 12.13 -9.67 -5.63
CA ILE A 256 11.35 -10.91 -5.50
C ILE A 256 9.84 -10.64 -5.65
N LEU A 257 9.31 -9.55 -5.07
CA LEU A 257 7.89 -9.23 -5.14
C LEU A 257 7.45 -8.91 -6.57
N ALA A 258 8.20 -8.07 -7.27
CA ALA A 258 7.91 -7.73 -8.65
C ALA A 258 8.06 -8.94 -9.57
N GLN A 259 9.12 -9.74 -9.39
CA GLN A 259 9.31 -10.95 -10.18
C GLN A 259 8.18 -11.96 -9.95
N GLN A 260 7.76 -12.18 -8.68
CA GLN A 260 6.65 -13.08 -8.40
C GLN A 260 5.34 -12.62 -9.04
N ASN A 261 5.04 -11.32 -9.02
CA ASN A 261 3.86 -10.80 -9.69
C ASN A 261 3.94 -10.95 -11.23
N ARG A 262 5.13 -10.80 -11.83
CA ARG A 262 5.37 -11.07 -13.25
C ARG A 262 5.17 -12.55 -13.61
N VAL A 263 5.65 -13.45 -12.75
CA VAL A 263 5.39 -14.89 -12.93
C VAL A 263 3.90 -15.21 -12.91
N LEU A 264 3.15 -14.59 -12.00
CA LEU A 264 1.68 -14.74 -11.96
C LEU A 264 0.99 -14.12 -13.18
N ALA A 265 1.61 -13.14 -13.82
CA ALA A 265 1.17 -12.57 -15.11
C ALA A 265 1.60 -13.40 -16.33
N GLY A 266 2.28 -14.54 -16.12
CA GLY A 266 2.66 -15.48 -17.20
C GLY A 266 4.09 -15.28 -17.73
N GLN A 267 4.90 -14.39 -17.14
CA GLN A 267 6.32 -14.28 -17.51
C GLN A 267 7.12 -15.49 -16.99
N THR A 268 8.05 -15.95 -17.79
CA THR A 268 8.99 -17.02 -17.44
C THR A 268 10.38 -16.42 -17.20
N PHE A 269 11.10 -17.00 -16.27
CA PHE A 269 12.48 -16.68 -15.93
C PHE A 269 13.32 -17.93 -15.95
N SER A 270 14.55 -17.86 -16.35
CA SER A 270 15.50 -18.97 -16.23
C SER A 270 15.75 -19.30 -14.75
N ASP A 271 16.24 -20.50 -14.45
CA ASP A 271 16.55 -20.91 -13.07
C ASP A 271 17.61 -19.99 -12.41
N GLU A 272 18.50 -19.41 -13.19
CA GLU A 272 19.53 -18.47 -12.74
C GLU A 272 18.95 -17.09 -12.37
N GLU A 273 17.94 -16.61 -13.12
CA GLU A 273 17.29 -15.33 -12.91
C GLU A 273 16.19 -15.42 -11.85
N ARG A 274 15.65 -16.62 -11.62
CA ARG A 274 14.51 -16.82 -10.74
C ARG A 274 14.90 -16.64 -9.28
N ILE A 275 14.42 -15.58 -8.64
CA ILE A 275 14.50 -15.38 -7.19
C ILE A 275 13.42 -16.24 -6.54
N THR A 276 13.81 -17.28 -5.83
CA THR A 276 12.88 -18.22 -5.19
C THR A 276 13.31 -18.56 -3.78
N ALA A 277 12.32 -18.65 -2.88
CA ALA A 277 12.47 -19.12 -1.52
C ALA A 277 12.31 -20.65 -1.39
N LYS A 278 11.99 -21.35 -2.47
CA LYS A 278 11.75 -22.81 -2.44
C LYS A 278 12.95 -23.54 -1.85
N ASN A 279 12.69 -24.35 -0.81
CA ASN A 279 13.69 -25.15 -0.09
C ASN A 279 14.84 -24.29 0.52
N LYS A 280 14.58 -23.04 0.89
CA LYS A 280 15.58 -22.14 1.47
C LYS A 280 15.19 -21.68 2.86
N LYS A 281 16.20 -21.38 3.69
CA LYS A 281 16.07 -20.56 4.90
C LYS A 281 16.10 -19.11 4.48
N VAL A 282 15.04 -18.37 4.76
CA VAL A 282 14.87 -16.98 4.33
C VAL A 282 15.02 -16.03 5.51
N LEU A 283 15.88 -15.03 5.36
CA LEU A 283 15.97 -13.91 6.29
C LEU A 283 15.42 -12.64 5.64
N VAL A 284 14.44 -12.01 6.28
CA VAL A 284 13.88 -10.71 5.91
C VAL A 284 14.41 -9.65 6.86
N ILE A 285 15.11 -8.65 6.34
CA ILE A 285 15.65 -7.52 7.11
C ILE A 285 14.73 -6.31 6.95
N GLY A 286 13.99 -5.98 8.02
CA GLY A 286 13.01 -4.90 8.09
C GLY A 286 11.63 -5.36 8.51
N GLY A 287 11.00 -4.63 9.43
CA GLY A 287 9.74 -4.97 10.12
C GLY A 287 8.46 -4.38 9.51
N GLY A 288 8.55 -3.67 8.37
CA GLY A 288 7.42 -2.99 7.73
C GLY A 288 6.52 -3.89 6.87
N ASP A 289 5.55 -3.25 6.19
CA ASP A 289 4.59 -3.97 5.32
C ASP A 289 5.29 -4.70 4.16
N THR A 290 6.36 -4.12 3.59
CA THR A 290 7.16 -4.78 2.54
C THR A 290 7.82 -6.06 3.06
N GLY A 291 8.33 -6.05 4.31
CA GLY A 291 8.86 -7.26 4.95
C GLY A 291 7.79 -8.34 5.14
N SER A 292 6.60 -7.94 5.59
CA SER A 292 5.44 -8.82 5.69
C SER A 292 5.06 -9.44 4.33
N ASP A 293 5.14 -8.68 3.24
CA ASP A 293 4.87 -9.15 1.88
C ASP A 293 5.90 -10.18 1.40
N CYS A 294 7.16 -9.97 1.76
CA CYS A 294 8.23 -10.95 1.53
C CYS A 294 8.00 -12.26 2.29
N ILE A 295 7.56 -12.20 3.56
CA ILE A 295 7.23 -13.38 4.37
C ILE A 295 6.14 -14.22 3.69
N GLY A 296 5.01 -13.60 3.36
CA GLY A 296 3.89 -14.30 2.72
C GLY A 296 4.26 -14.87 1.35
N THR A 297 5.10 -14.18 0.60
CA THR A 297 5.61 -14.65 -0.70
C THR A 297 6.55 -15.85 -0.51
N ALA A 298 7.48 -15.77 0.45
CA ALA A 298 8.43 -16.85 0.73
C ALA A 298 7.74 -18.13 1.21
N ASN A 299 6.73 -18.02 2.08
CA ASN A 299 5.94 -19.16 2.54
C ASN A 299 5.23 -19.86 1.37
N ARG A 300 4.59 -19.09 0.46
CA ARG A 300 3.92 -19.62 -0.74
C ARG A 300 4.88 -20.24 -1.75
N GLN A 301 6.11 -19.77 -1.79
CA GLN A 301 7.16 -20.38 -2.61
C GLN A 301 7.75 -21.66 -2.00
N GLY A 302 7.39 -22.01 -0.77
CA GLY A 302 7.87 -23.24 -0.09
C GLY A 302 9.20 -23.06 0.61
N ALA A 303 9.40 -21.94 1.32
CA ALA A 303 10.55 -21.74 2.21
C ALA A 303 10.58 -22.81 3.32
N ILE A 304 11.77 -23.26 3.69
CA ILE A 304 11.97 -24.18 4.85
C ILE A 304 11.67 -23.43 6.15
N SER A 305 12.12 -22.20 6.24
CA SER A 305 11.86 -21.31 7.36
C SER A 305 11.96 -19.86 6.93
N VAL A 306 11.22 -19.00 7.61
CA VAL A 306 11.30 -17.55 7.42
C VAL A 306 11.58 -16.88 8.76
N CYS A 307 12.65 -16.09 8.82
CA CYS A 307 12.99 -15.24 9.95
C CYS A 307 12.91 -13.78 9.53
N GLN A 308 12.32 -12.92 10.35
CA GLN A 308 12.32 -11.47 10.17
C GLN A 308 13.06 -10.81 11.31
N ILE A 309 13.97 -9.90 10.99
CA ILE A 309 14.66 -9.07 11.98
C ILE A 309 14.33 -7.59 11.80
N GLU A 310 14.23 -6.88 12.91
CA GLU A 310 14.01 -5.44 12.96
C GLU A 310 15.02 -4.79 13.88
N ILE A 311 15.59 -3.67 13.45
CA ILE A 311 16.56 -2.91 14.25
C ILE A 311 15.89 -2.19 15.43
N MET A 312 14.62 -1.81 15.27
CA MET A 312 13.86 -1.14 16.33
C MET A 312 13.43 -2.13 17.42
N PRO A 313 13.17 -1.64 18.65
CA PRO A 313 12.62 -2.45 19.73
C PRO A 313 11.26 -3.03 19.35
N LYS A 314 10.90 -4.15 19.97
CA LYS A 314 9.58 -4.75 19.82
C LYS A 314 8.51 -3.74 20.27
N PRO A 315 7.57 -3.37 19.40
CA PRO A 315 6.47 -2.47 19.77
C PRO A 315 5.59 -3.10 20.88
N PRO A 316 4.97 -2.28 21.74
CA PRO A 316 4.07 -2.78 22.76
C PRO A 316 2.84 -3.46 22.14
N VAL A 317 2.26 -4.40 22.86
CA VAL A 317 1.01 -5.07 22.45
C VAL A 317 -0.19 -4.23 22.92
N GLY A 318 -1.14 -4.00 22.04
CA GLY A 318 -2.40 -3.34 22.34
C GLY A 318 -2.30 -1.82 22.47
N HIS A 319 -1.93 -1.29 23.61
CA HIS A 319 -1.89 0.15 23.91
C HIS A 319 -0.45 0.69 23.96
N ASN A 320 -0.26 1.90 23.42
CA ASN A 320 1.00 2.65 23.52
C ASN A 320 0.72 4.08 24.01
N PRO A 321 1.12 4.43 25.26
CA PRO A 321 0.91 5.78 25.80
C PRO A 321 1.58 6.91 24.99
N ALA A 322 2.65 6.61 24.25
CA ALA A 322 3.36 7.59 23.41
C ALA A 322 2.56 7.95 22.12
N THR A 323 1.56 7.14 21.75
CA THR A 323 0.69 7.39 20.59
C THR A 323 -0.78 7.21 21.01
N PRO A 324 -1.31 8.12 21.86
CA PRO A 324 -2.67 8.03 22.37
C PRO A 324 -3.70 8.24 21.24
N TRP A 325 -4.88 7.66 21.43
CA TRP A 325 -6.02 7.97 20.55
C TRP A 325 -6.25 9.50 20.46
N PRO A 326 -6.57 10.08 19.30
CA PRO A 326 -6.91 9.43 18.02
C PRO A 326 -5.73 9.20 17.07
N GLN A 327 -4.49 9.31 17.56
CA GLN A 327 -3.30 9.12 16.75
C GLN A 327 -3.18 7.68 16.23
N TRP A 328 -2.41 7.52 15.15
CA TRP A 328 -2.05 6.20 14.66
C TRP A 328 -1.22 5.44 15.70
N PRO A 329 -1.69 4.29 16.20
CA PRO A 329 -1.00 3.59 17.27
C PRO A 329 0.28 2.90 16.77
N VAL A 330 1.41 3.19 17.41
CA VAL A 330 2.68 2.45 17.23
C VAL A 330 2.67 1.24 18.15
N VAL A 331 2.03 0.17 17.71
CA VAL A 331 1.89 -1.10 18.44
C VAL A 331 2.30 -2.27 17.57
N LEU A 332 2.56 -3.43 18.19
CA LEU A 332 2.88 -4.65 17.47
C LEU A 332 1.73 -5.03 16.54
N LYS A 333 2.03 -5.08 15.25
CA LYS A 333 1.09 -5.53 14.22
C LYS A 333 1.47 -6.93 13.77
N THR A 334 0.48 -7.79 13.66
CA THR A 334 0.61 -9.11 13.05
C THR A 334 -0.29 -9.14 11.81
N SER A 335 0.30 -9.37 10.65
CA SER A 335 -0.43 -9.51 9.39
C SER A 335 -0.75 -10.98 9.12
N SER A 336 -1.64 -11.23 8.14
CA SER A 336 -1.92 -12.58 7.66
C SER A 336 -0.65 -13.35 7.28
N SER A 337 0.34 -12.68 6.67
CA SER A 337 1.62 -13.28 6.30
C SER A 337 2.46 -13.73 7.51
N HIS A 338 2.43 -12.98 8.61
CA HIS A 338 3.11 -13.39 9.84
C HIS A 338 2.45 -14.63 10.48
N GLU A 339 1.13 -14.75 10.40
CA GLU A 339 0.39 -15.91 10.90
C GLU A 339 0.68 -17.18 10.10
N GLU A 340 1.06 -17.04 8.84
CA GLU A 340 1.41 -18.13 7.94
C GLU A 340 2.73 -18.83 8.28
N GLY A 341 3.51 -18.27 9.20
CA GLY A 341 4.75 -18.84 9.69
C GLY A 341 5.94 -17.90 9.52
N CYS A 342 6.42 -17.36 10.66
CA CYS A 342 7.59 -16.50 10.69
C CYS A 342 8.13 -16.38 12.12
N THR A 343 9.43 -16.53 12.29
CA THR A 343 10.11 -16.12 13.52
C THR A 343 10.43 -14.64 13.43
N ARG A 344 9.93 -13.84 14.37
CA ARG A 344 10.15 -12.37 14.39
C ARG A 344 11.09 -11.99 15.54
N ARG A 345 12.09 -11.18 15.24
CA ARG A 345 13.11 -10.73 16.19
C ARG A 345 13.33 -9.22 16.06
N TRP A 346 13.61 -8.57 17.17
CA TRP A 346 13.75 -7.12 17.28
C TRP A 346 15.07 -6.75 17.92
N SER A 347 15.43 -5.46 17.84
CA SER A 347 16.67 -4.91 18.39
C SER A 347 17.92 -5.61 17.86
N LEU A 348 17.93 -5.94 16.56
CA LEU A 348 19.04 -6.59 15.88
C LEU A 348 19.54 -5.75 14.73
N THR A 349 20.84 -5.46 14.70
CA THR A 349 21.54 -4.89 13.54
C THR A 349 22.32 -5.97 12.83
N SER A 350 22.52 -5.82 11.54
CA SER A 350 23.32 -6.75 10.72
C SER A 350 24.73 -6.18 10.54
N ASN A 351 25.76 -6.98 10.82
CA ASN A 351 27.16 -6.56 10.76
C ASN A 351 27.88 -7.00 9.49
N ARG A 352 27.60 -8.22 9.02
CA ARG A 352 28.15 -8.76 7.76
C ARG A 352 27.33 -9.93 7.26
N PHE A 353 27.38 -10.16 5.96
CA PHE A 353 26.90 -11.37 5.31
C PHE A 353 28.01 -12.41 5.26
N LEU A 354 27.65 -13.66 5.50
CA LEU A 354 28.57 -14.80 5.44
C LEU A 354 28.31 -15.57 4.14
N GLY A 355 29.38 -15.95 3.46
CA GLY A 355 29.31 -16.64 2.20
C GLY A 355 29.92 -18.04 2.24
N THR A 356 29.48 -18.88 1.34
CA THR A 356 30.11 -20.15 0.99
C THR A 356 31.27 -19.92 0.03
N GLU A 357 32.11 -20.93 -0.20
CA GLU A 357 33.24 -20.86 -1.12
C GLU A 357 32.84 -20.53 -2.58
N ASP A 358 31.61 -20.92 -2.97
CA ASP A 358 31.05 -20.61 -4.30
C ASP A 358 30.38 -19.22 -4.36
N GLY A 359 30.50 -18.38 -3.32
CA GLY A 359 30.03 -16.99 -3.30
C GLY A 359 28.52 -16.83 -3.12
N ARG A 360 27.85 -17.77 -2.47
CA ARG A 360 26.44 -17.66 -2.06
C ARG A 360 26.33 -17.28 -0.59
N VAL A 361 25.29 -16.51 -0.24
CA VAL A 361 24.99 -16.24 1.17
C VAL A 361 24.61 -17.54 1.89
N CYS A 362 25.15 -17.73 3.09
CA CYS A 362 24.80 -18.86 3.98
C CYS A 362 24.40 -18.40 5.38
N GLY A 363 24.51 -17.11 5.67
CA GLY A 363 24.10 -16.55 6.97
C GLY A 363 24.40 -15.07 7.09
N VAL A 364 23.92 -14.48 8.17
CA VAL A 364 24.15 -13.08 8.53
C VAL A 364 24.60 -13.00 9.98
N GLU A 365 25.74 -12.37 10.24
CA GLU A 365 26.14 -12.00 11.58
C GLU A 365 25.34 -10.80 12.03
N VAL A 366 24.55 -10.99 13.06
CA VAL A 366 23.74 -9.93 13.69
C VAL A 366 24.22 -9.62 15.08
N GLU A 367 23.93 -8.43 15.56
CA GLU A 367 24.29 -7.96 16.90
C GLU A 367 23.09 -7.33 17.58
N GLU A 368 22.90 -7.65 18.85
CA GLU A 368 21.88 -7.04 19.69
C GLU A 368 22.17 -5.55 19.89
N VAL A 369 21.15 -4.70 19.80
CA VAL A 369 21.26 -3.25 20.00
C VAL A 369 20.31 -2.75 21.07
N GLU A 370 20.76 -1.74 21.79
CA GLU A 370 19.96 -0.96 22.74
C GLU A 370 19.67 0.42 22.18
N TRP A 371 18.47 0.93 22.45
CA TRP A 371 18.06 2.27 22.08
C TRP A 371 18.04 3.17 23.32
N ILE A 372 18.98 4.09 23.41
CA ILE A 372 19.15 5.00 24.54
C ILE A 372 18.40 6.28 24.23
N PRO A 373 17.41 6.68 25.06
CA PRO A 373 16.74 7.98 24.90
C PRO A 373 17.75 9.12 24.93
N ALA A 374 17.64 10.09 24.04
CA ALA A 374 18.48 11.29 24.10
C ALA A 374 18.08 12.14 25.30
N ALA A 375 19.08 12.69 26.03
CA ALA A 375 18.86 13.50 27.23
C ALA A 375 18.09 14.80 26.95
N ASP A 376 18.16 15.29 25.71
CA ASP A 376 17.48 16.50 25.21
C ASP A 376 16.07 16.24 24.61
N GLY A 377 15.56 15.02 24.73
CA GLY A 377 14.30 14.61 24.11
C GLY A 377 14.38 14.41 22.58
N GLY A 378 15.58 14.42 22.02
CA GLY A 378 15.85 14.17 20.61
C GLY A 378 15.65 12.70 20.20
N ARG A 379 16.19 12.30 19.06
CA ARG A 379 16.08 10.92 18.57
C ARG A 379 16.90 9.98 19.45
N PRO A 380 16.35 8.83 19.88
CA PRO A 380 17.12 7.81 20.58
C PRO A 380 18.37 7.40 19.79
N GLN A 381 19.45 7.12 20.48
CA GLN A 381 20.71 6.65 19.89
C GLN A 381 20.80 5.13 19.97
N MET A 382 21.18 4.50 18.89
CA MET A 382 21.45 3.08 18.82
C MET A 382 22.84 2.78 19.38
N ARG A 383 22.94 1.79 20.28
CA ARG A 383 24.22 1.29 20.82
C ARG A 383 24.29 -0.22 20.68
N PRO A 384 25.30 -0.78 19.98
CA PRO A 384 25.57 -2.20 19.97
C PRO A 384 25.93 -2.70 21.39
N THR A 385 25.44 -3.91 21.73
CA THR A 385 25.67 -4.51 23.06
C THR A 385 26.91 -5.41 23.11
N GLY A 386 27.49 -5.76 21.97
CA GLY A 386 28.55 -6.74 21.81
C GLY A 386 28.06 -8.19 21.71
N LYS A 387 26.77 -8.46 21.92
CA LYS A 387 26.22 -9.81 21.79
C LYS A 387 25.92 -10.10 20.33
N LYS A 388 26.75 -10.96 19.74
CA LYS A 388 26.66 -11.36 18.35
C LYS A 388 26.19 -12.81 18.21
N GLU A 389 25.49 -13.07 17.10
CA GLU A 389 25.07 -14.40 16.68
C GLU A 389 25.01 -14.49 15.16
N ILE A 390 24.92 -15.69 14.63
CA ILE A 390 24.73 -15.95 13.20
C ILE A 390 23.31 -16.47 12.99
N ILE A 391 22.58 -15.82 12.09
CA ILE A 391 21.31 -16.31 11.58
C ILE A 391 21.60 -16.98 10.22
N GLU A 392 21.38 -18.28 10.14
CA GLU A 392 21.52 -19.02 8.88
C GLU A 392 20.49 -18.58 7.86
N ALA A 393 20.91 -18.32 6.63
CA ALA A 393 20.03 -17.90 5.55
C ALA A 393 20.63 -18.24 4.17
N ASP A 394 19.84 -18.89 3.32
CA ASP A 394 20.17 -19.17 1.92
C ASP A 394 19.60 -18.08 0.98
N LEU A 395 18.73 -17.23 1.49
CA LEU A 395 18.13 -16.09 0.80
C LEU A 395 17.92 -14.96 1.81
N VAL A 396 18.45 -13.78 1.47
CA VAL A 396 18.26 -12.57 2.29
C VAL A 396 17.49 -11.52 1.50
N LEU A 397 16.43 -10.97 2.10
CA LEU A 397 15.55 -9.98 1.49
C LEU A 397 15.64 -8.66 2.27
N LEU A 398 16.14 -7.61 1.61
CA LEU A 398 16.29 -6.29 2.19
C LEU A 398 14.97 -5.50 2.03
N ALA A 399 14.24 -5.35 3.13
CA ALA A 399 12.93 -4.68 3.22
C ALA A 399 12.97 -3.43 4.12
N MET A 400 14.05 -2.64 4.01
CA MET A 400 14.35 -1.52 4.92
C MET A 400 13.73 -0.18 4.48
N GLY A 401 12.79 -0.20 3.53
CA GLY A 401 12.15 0.99 2.97
C GLY A 401 12.93 1.64 1.82
N PHE A 402 12.50 2.85 1.44
CA PHE A 402 12.96 3.53 0.24
C PHE A 402 13.53 4.91 0.57
N LEU A 403 14.28 5.47 -0.37
CA LEU A 403 14.81 6.83 -0.31
C LEU A 403 13.89 7.78 -1.08
N LYS A 404 13.68 8.98 -0.55
CA LYS A 404 12.98 10.03 -1.31
C LYS A 404 13.83 10.40 -2.53
N PRO A 405 13.25 10.43 -3.76
CA PRO A 405 14.02 10.77 -4.95
C PRO A 405 14.46 12.24 -4.92
N GLN A 406 15.62 12.50 -5.49
CA GLN A 406 16.05 13.85 -5.87
C GLN A 406 15.53 14.09 -7.29
N LEU A 407 14.68 15.09 -7.45
CA LEU A 407 14.13 15.43 -8.75
C LEU A 407 14.96 16.56 -9.38
N PRO A 408 15.11 16.59 -10.72
CA PRO A 408 15.75 17.69 -11.43
C PRO A 408 14.92 18.98 -11.32
N GLY A 409 15.42 20.07 -11.86
CA GLY A 409 14.65 21.30 -12.04
C GLY A 409 13.49 21.06 -13.01
N LEU A 410 12.26 21.14 -12.51
CA LEU A 410 11.04 20.92 -13.29
C LEU A 410 10.48 22.27 -13.79
N PRO A 411 9.79 22.29 -14.95
CA PRO A 411 9.13 23.49 -15.45
C PRO A 411 7.97 23.93 -14.55
N GLN A 412 7.58 25.19 -14.63
CA GLN A 412 6.53 25.78 -13.77
C GLN A 412 5.14 25.12 -13.92
N ASN A 413 4.88 24.48 -15.08
CA ASN A 413 3.65 23.77 -15.36
C ASN A 413 3.70 22.28 -14.95
N ALA A 414 4.67 21.87 -14.12
CA ALA A 414 4.78 20.53 -13.58
C ALA A 414 4.45 20.51 -12.07
N VAL A 415 3.60 19.58 -11.66
CA VAL A 415 3.22 19.35 -10.26
C VAL A 415 3.68 17.95 -9.83
N VAL A 416 4.40 17.88 -8.72
CA VAL A 416 4.90 16.60 -8.18
C VAL A 416 3.92 16.04 -7.15
N ALA A 417 3.59 14.75 -7.24
CA ALA A 417 2.62 14.13 -6.35
C ALA A 417 3.04 12.72 -5.86
N GLY A 418 2.40 12.30 -4.77
CA GLY A 418 2.65 11.00 -4.15
C GLY A 418 4.03 10.89 -3.53
N ASP A 419 4.59 9.69 -3.54
CA ASP A 419 5.87 9.40 -2.91
C ASP A 419 7.04 10.15 -3.57
N ALA A 420 6.91 10.54 -4.83
CA ALA A 420 7.89 11.41 -5.50
C ALA A 420 8.05 12.77 -4.78
N ALA A 421 6.97 13.31 -4.22
CA ALA A 421 6.99 14.58 -3.49
C ALA A 421 7.42 14.42 -2.03
N THR A 422 6.90 13.40 -1.34
CA THR A 422 6.97 13.30 0.12
C THR A 422 7.87 12.17 0.65
N GLY A 423 8.36 11.29 -0.20
CA GLY A 423 8.96 10.02 0.17
C GLY A 423 7.89 8.92 0.36
N PRO A 424 8.32 7.67 0.70
CA PRO A 424 7.45 6.52 0.75
C PRO A 424 6.28 6.70 1.72
N SER A 425 5.07 6.37 1.27
CA SER A 425 3.85 6.57 2.04
C SER A 425 2.78 5.52 1.76
N LEU A 426 1.58 5.69 2.31
CA LEU A 426 0.45 4.78 2.12
C LEU A 426 -0.23 5.02 0.78
N VAL A 427 -0.78 3.96 0.18
CA VAL A 427 -1.59 4.05 -1.07
C VAL A 427 -2.68 5.12 -0.97
N VAL A 428 -3.39 5.17 0.15
CA VAL A 428 -4.44 6.18 0.39
C VAL A 428 -3.90 7.61 0.40
N LYS A 429 -2.68 7.84 0.88
CA LYS A 429 -2.00 9.15 0.85
C LYS A 429 -1.57 9.51 -0.57
N CYS A 430 -1.10 8.54 -1.34
CA CYS A 430 -0.75 8.72 -2.75
C CYS A 430 -1.98 9.10 -3.58
N ILE A 431 -3.12 8.42 -3.40
CA ILE A 431 -4.38 8.78 -4.06
C ILE A 431 -4.78 10.22 -3.70
N ALA A 432 -4.72 10.59 -2.42
CA ALA A 432 -5.02 11.95 -1.98
C ALA A 432 -4.08 12.99 -2.59
N ALA A 433 -2.79 12.68 -2.72
CA ALA A 433 -1.81 13.56 -3.37
C ALA A 433 -2.09 13.73 -4.86
N GLY A 434 -2.43 12.66 -5.58
CA GLY A 434 -2.82 12.73 -6.99
C GLY A 434 -4.06 13.59 -7.22
N ARG A 435 -5.08 13.47 -6.34
CA ARG A 435 -6.27 14.33 -6.36
C ARG A 435 -5.93 15.81 -6.18
N ARG A 436 -5.02 16.12 -5.23
CA ARG A 436 -4.57 17.51 -5.01
C ARG A 436 -3.79 18.04 -6.20
N ALA A 437 -2.88 17.25 -6.76
CA ALA A 437 -2.12 17.64 -7.96
C ALA A 437 -3.03 17.93 -9.14
N ALA A 438 -4.08 17.14 -9.35
CA ALA A 438 -5.07 17.42 -10.39
C ALA A 438 -5.81 18.74 -10.17
N ALA A 439 -6.16 19.07 -8.92
CA ALA A 439 -6.80 20.35 -8.60
C ALA A 439 -5.83 21.54 -8.77
N GLU A 440 -4.56 21.37 -8.45
CA GLU A 440 -3.52 22.37 -8.63
C GLU A 440 -3.26 22.65 -10.11
N ILE A 441 -3.13 21.60 -10.93
CA ILE A 441 -2.99 21.71 -12.39
C ILE A 441 -4.20 22.41 -13.01
N ASP A 442 -5.41 22.03 -12.58
CA ASP A 442 -6.66 22.67 -13.05
C ASP A 442 -6.66 24.16 -12.73
N ALA A 443 -6.36 24.55 -11.49
CA ALA A 443 -6.29 25.95 -11.08
C ALA A 443 -5.21 26.76 -11.82
N MET A 444 -4.07 26.12 -12.15
CA MET A 444 -2.98 26.74 -12.90
C MET A 444 -3.39 26.99 -14.36
N LEU A 445 -3.98 26.01 -15.02
CA LEU A 445 -4.36 26.12 -16.44
C LEU A 445 -5.55 27.06 -16.65
N GLN A 446 -6.48 27.15 -15.70
CA GLN A 446 -7.59 28.12 -15.77
C GLN A 446 -7.10 29.58 -15.65
N LYS A 447 -6.06 29.86 -14.84
CA LYS A 447 -5.47 31.21 -14.72
C LYS A 447 -4.70 31.63 -15.96
N GLY A 448 -4.13 30.71 -16.71
CA GLY A 448 -3.40 31.03 -17.97
C GLY A 448 -4.33 31.27 -19.17
N SER A 449 -5.63 31.05 -19.02
CA SER A 449 -6.64 31.23 -20.07
C SER A 449 -7.28 32.65 -20.04
N HIS A 450 -6.81 33.54 -19.19
CA HIS A 450 -7.17 34.96 -19.11
C HIS A 450 -5.94 35.81 -19.45
#